data_2a26cf344326a8eaa555b81ac4f4d4fe
#
_entry.id   2a26cf344326a8eaa555b81ac4f4d4fe
#
_cell.length_a   1.000
_cell.length_b   1.000
_cell.length_c   1.000
_cell.angle_alpha   90.00
_cell.angle_beta   90.00
_cell.angle_gamma   90.00
#
_symmetry.space_group_name_H-M   'P 1'
#
loop_
_entity.id
_entity.type
_entity.pdbx_description
1 polymer ?
#
loop_
_entity_poly.entity_id
_entity_poly.type
_entity_poly.pdbx_seq_one_letter_code
_entity_poly.pdbx_strand_id
1 'polypeptide(L)'
;MIFIFYGCQKNQTWIDTLPKPWTLSEAEFSSIIKKFNKRYPDFNDRLKQFSKWQVGKPYKIFCLGEETLPDVDPIFRMDVSDCTVHILTSLASIQSQNWNQAKSNLIKIHYKTGVNGENIPSYKKRWHFTTDRLLFNPSTKNITDSLLDEQDIQRISLILNQKQNGDEFLDLDWTKKVSVGYIPNNMINNELLNELPSIAGIAFVKKSYFKMGLAIAHEGMIIDNQSIIHASQEYEKTVLMNFLDYYFTDEGPRFDGVMFFTFHPLRG
;
A
#
# COMPACT_ATOMS: atom_id res chain seq x y z
N MET A 1 4.63 -9.86 52.00
CA MET A 1 3.72 -9.82 50.85
C MET A 1 4.61 -9.73 49.58
N ILE A 2 4.77 -10.87 48.89
CA ILE A 2 5.66 -10.97 47.73
C ILE A 2 4.79 -10.68 46.51
N PHE A 3 5.01 -9.56 45.82
CA PHE A 3 4.38 -9.25 44.55
C PHE A 3 5.12 -10.01 43.44
N ILE A 4 4.52 -11.07 42.93
CA ILE A 4 4.98 -11.77 41.73
C ILE A 4 4.47 -10.95 40.55
N PHE A 5 5.38 -10.20 39.91
CA PHE A 5 5.13 -9.58 38.59
C PHE A 5 5.10 -10.70 37.54
N TYR A 6 3.92 -11.11 37.11
CA TYR A 6 3.74 -11.85 35.88
C TYR A 6 4.05 -10.90 34.70
N GLY A 7 5.30 -10.86 34.28
CA GLY A 7 5.66 -10.27 33.04
C GLY A 7 5.01 -11.04 31.89
N CYS A 8 4.11 -10.40 31.16
CA CYS A 8 3.53 -10.93 29.95
C CYS A 8 4.69 -11.11 28.94
N GLN A 9 5.29 -12.29 28.88
CA GLN A 9 6.23 -12.64 27.81
C GLN A 9 5.43 -12.65 26.50
N LYS A 10 5.52 -11.58 25.70
CA LYS A 10 5.08 -11.64 24.31
C LYS A 10 5.85 -12.78 23.66
N ASN A 11 5.14 -13.81 23.18
CA ASN A 11 5.75 -14.87 22.41
C ASN A 11 6.46 -14.24 21.20
N GLN A 12 7.79 -14.19 21.24
CA GLN A 12 8.62 -13.63 20.19
C GLN A 12 8.41 -14.44 18.93
N THR A 13 7.96 -13.77 17.85
CA THR A 13 7.78 -14.41 16.56
C THR A 13 9.12 -14.50 15.82
N TRP A 14 9.21 -15.38 14.82
CA TRP A 14 10.44 -15.50 14.02
C TRP A 14 10.84 -14.16 13.37
N ILE A 15 9.90 -13.34 12.92
CA ILE A 15 10.20 -12.04 12.31
C ILE A 15 10.85 -11.07 13.31
N ASP A 16 10.57 -11.21 14.60
CA ASP A 16 11.19 -10.40 15.65
C ASP A 16 12.67 -10.75 15.88
N THR A 17 13.10 -11.94 15.43
CA THR A 17 14.50 -12.39 15.50
C THR A 17 15.34 -11.96 14.30
N LEU A 18 14.70 -11.46 13.24
CA LEU A 18 15.39 -11.01 12.04
C LEU A 18 16.00 -9.60 12.22
N PRO A 19 17.13 -9.30 11.56
CA PRO A 19 17.58 -7.92 11.46
C PRO A 19 16.53 -7.07 10.77
N LYS A 20 16.52 -5.78 11.04
CA LYS A 20 15.53 -4.86 10.48
C LYS A 20 15.72 -4.73 8.96
N PRO A 21 14.64 -4.79 8.15
CA PRO A 21 14.77 -4.83 6.68
C PRO A 21 15.48 -3.60 6.10
N TRP A 22 15.39 -2.46 6.75
CA TRP A 22 16.06 -1.22 6.31
C TRP A 22 17.54 -1.11 6.66
N THR A 23 18.10 -2.11 7.35
CA THR A 23 19.55 -2.19 7.66
C THR A 23 20.30 -3.22 6.80
N LEU A 24 19.56 -3.94 5.94
CA LEU A 24 20.11 -5.05 5.16
C LEU A 24 20.85 -4.56 3.92
N SER A 25 21.96 -5.18 3.63
CA SER A 25 22.54 -5.18 2.28
C SER A 25 21.70 -6.02 1.31
N GLU A 26 21.89 -5.84 0.01
CA GLU A 26 21.22 -6.62 -1.04
C GLU A 26 21.44 -8.13 -0.90
N ALA A 27 22.65 -8.54 -0.47
CA ALA A 27 23.00 -9.94 -0.25
C ALA A 27 22.27 -10.53 0.96
N GLU A 28 22.21 -9.80 2.07
CA GLU A 28 21.49 -10.19 3.28
C GLU A 28 19.98 -10.27 3.02
N PHE A 29 19.38 -9.26 2.34
CA PHE A 29 18.00 -9.31 1.88
C PHE A 29 17.74 -10.59 1.07
N SER A 30 18.60 -10.87 0.09
CA SER A 30 18.46 -12.04 -0.79
C SER A 30 18.54 -13.37 -0.03
N SER A 31 19.32 -13.43 1.04
CA SER A 31 19.38 -14.60 1.92
C SER A 31 18.12 -14.77 2.76
N ILE A 32 17.64 -13.66 3.33
CA ILE A 32 16.47 -13.66 4.23
C ILE A 32 15.19 -13.93 3.46
N ILE A 33 14.98 -13.32 2.28
CA ILE A 33 13.75 -13.47 1.51
C ILE A 33 13.49 -14.92 1.09
N LYS A 34 14.52 -15.70 0.80
CA LYS A 34 14.40 -17.14 0.53
C LYS A 34 13.86 -17.91 1.74
N LYS A 35 14.37 -17.59 2.95
CA LYS A 35 13.89 -18.20 4.20
C LYS A 35 12.47 -17.78 4.50
N PHE A 36 12.14 -16.51 4.21
CA PHE A 36 10.83 -15.94 4.38
C PHE A 36 9.79 -16.67 3.52
N ASN A 37 10.08 -16.85 2.22
CA ASN A 37 9.21 -17.55 1.27
C ASN A 37 8.99 -19.02 1.66
N LYS A 38 10.02 -19.69 2.16
CA LYS A 38 9.91 -21.07 2.64
C LYS A 38 9.05 -21.19 3.90
N ARG A 39 9.16 -20.22 4.81
CA ARG A 39 8.42 -20.22 6.08
C ARG A 39 6.94 -19.87 5.91
N TYR A 40 6.65 -18.96 4.99
CA TYR A 40 5.29 -18.49 4.68
C TYR A 40 4.95 -18.80 3.22
N PRO A 41 4.54 -20.04 2.91
CA PRO A 41 4.26 -20.46 1.53
C PRO A 41 3.00 -19.82 0.95
N ASP A 42 2.00 -19.51 1.78
CA ASP A 42 0.80 -18.78 1.35
C ASP A 42 1.14 -17.33 1.02
N PHE A 43 0.57 -16.81 -0.05
CA PHE A 43 0.86 -15.47 -0.55
C PHE A 43 0.38 -14.38 0.41
N ASN A 44 -0.84 -14.49 0.92
CA ASN A 44 -1.44 -13.48 1.79
C ASN A 44 -0.80 -13.49 3.18
N ASP A 45 -0.53 -14.69 3.74
CA ASP A 45 0.19 -14.79 5.00
C ASP A 45 1.61 -14.24 4.87
N ARG A 46 2.31 -14.56 3.78
CA ARG A 46 3.64 -14.01 3.49
C ARG A 46 3.63 -12.49 3.41
N LEU A 47 2.67 -11.89 2.71
CA LEU A 47 2.53 -10.43 2.61
C LEU A 47 2.27 -9.83 3.99
N LYS A 48 1.38 -10.42 4.77
CA LYS A 48 1.06 -9.99 6.13
C LYS A 48 2.30 -10.00 7.03
N GLN A 49 3.04 -11.10 7.05
CA GLN A 49 4.24 -11.22 7.89
C GLN A 49 5.36 -10.30 7.41
N PHE A 50 5.52 -10.14 6.10
CA PHE A 50 6.51 -9.22 5.53
C PHE A 50 6.19 -7.76 5.88
N SER A 51 4.93 -7.37 5.84
CA SER A 51 4.48 -6.03 6.23
C SER A 51 4.71 -5.79 7.73
N LYS A 52 4.42 -6.78 8.59
CA LYS A 52 4.74 -6.73 10.03
C LYS A 52 6.24 -6.56 10.28
N TRP A 53 7.09 -7.22 9.52
CA TRP A 53 8.56 -7.10 9.64
C TRP A 53 9.07 -5.70 9.32
N GLN A 54 8.33 -4.91 8.51
CA GLN A 54 8.69 -3.53 8.17
C GLN A 54 8.25 -2.49 9.21
N VAL A 55 7.55 -2.87 10.28
CA VAL A 55 7.14 -1.93 11.35
C VAL A 55 8.37 -1.29 11.98
N GLY A 56 8.39 0.04 12.03
CA GLY A 56 9.53 0.86 12.46
C GLY A 56 10.42 1.37 11.33
N LYS A 57 10.18 0.96 10.06
CA LYS A 57 10.93 1.44 8.89
C LYS A 57 10.76 2.96 8.76
N PRO A 58 11.86 3.73 8.59
CA PRO A 58 11.79 5.18 8.51
C PRO A 58 10.92 5.68 7.36
N TYR A 59 10.17 6.76 7.60
CA TYR A 59 9.37 7.43 6.59
C TYR A 59 10.21 8.41 5.76
N LYS A 60 9.98 8.40 4.47
CA LYS A 60 10.45 9.45 3.55
C LYS A 60 9.56 9.44 2.31
N ILE A 61 9.06 10.61 1.93
CA ILE A 61 8.24 10.78 0.71
C ILE A 61 9.10 10.77 -0.56
N PHE A 62 8.51 10.41 -1.68
CA PHE A 62 9.11 10.42 -3.02
C PHE A 62 10.38 9.56 -3.16
N CYS A 63 10.31 8.35 -2.65
CA CYS A 63 11.47 7.48 -2.56
C CYS A 63 11.61 6.47 -3.71
N LEU A 64 10.71 6.51 -4.69
CA LEU A 64 10.84 5.76 -5.94
C LEU A 64 11.31 6.65 -7.11
N GLY A 65 11.70 7.91 -6.87
CA GLY A 65 12.23 8.85 -7.85
C GLY A 65 11.19 9.73 -8.55
N GLU A 66 9.92 9.69 -8.10
CA GLU A 66 8.78 10.29 -8.81
C GLU A 66 8.85 11.78 -9.02
N GLU A 67 9.49 12.51 -8.10
CA GLU A 67 9.40 13.97 -8.02
C GLU A 67 10.75 14.66 -8.26
N THR A 68 11.79 13.91 -8.62
CA THR A 68 13.15 14.46 -8.76
C THR A 68 13.67 14.31 -10.19
N LEU A 69 14.29 15.37 -10.70
CA LEU A 69 15.05 15.33 -11.96
C LEU A 69 16.55 15.26 -11.65
N PRO A 70 17.31 14.44 -12.40
CA PRO A 70 16.85 13.44 -13.36
C PRO A 70 16.14 12.27 -12.65
N ASP A 71 15.02 11.79 -13.24
CA ASP A 71 14.28 10.65 -12.73
C ASP A 71 15.12 9.37 -12.81
N VAL A 72 15.34 8.72 -11.66
CA VAL A 72 16.22 7.56 -11.53
C VAL A 72 15.37 6.27 -11.58
N ASP A 73 14.53 6.13 -12.58
CA ASP A 73 13.73 4.94 -12.81
C ASP A 73 14.57 3.74 -13.24
N PRO A 74 14.23 2.54 -12.79
CA PRO A 74 13.42 2.21 -11.61
C PRO A 74 14.25 2.09 -10.34
N ILE A 75 13.72 2.53 -9.20
CA ILE A 75 14.35 2.37 -7.89
C ILE A 75 13.63 1.27 -7.11
N PHE A 76 14.38 0.28 -6.59
CA PHE A 76 13.93 -0.63 -5.53
C PHE A 76 14.77 -0.38 -4.29
N ARG A 77 14.12 -0.10 -3.15
CA ARG A 77 14.80 0.22 -1.90
C ARG A 77 14.03 -0.30 -0.67
N MET A 78 14.77 -0.57 0.40
CA MET A 78 14.22 -1.06 1.66
C MET A 78 14.54 -0.17 2.87
N ASP A 79 15.36 0.87 2.70
CA ASP A 79 15.84 1.74 3.78
C ASP A 79 14.79 2.73 4.31
N VAL A 80 13.94 3.27 3.43
CA VAL A 80 12.87 4.20 3.77
C VAL A 80 11.58 3.85 3.04
N SER A 81 10.46 4.46 3.43
CA SER A 81 9.15 4.20 2.83
C SER A 81 8.20 5.38 3.00
N ASP A 82 7.40 5.65 2.00
CA ASP A 82 6.09 6.28 2.12
C ASP A 82 4.98 5.22 1.98
N CYS A 83 3.72 5.65 1.92
CA CYS A 83 2.57 4.74 1.86
C CYS A 83 2.58 3.86 0.61
N THR A 84 2.86 4.44 -0.56
CA THR A 84 2.92 3.73 -1.84
C THR A 84 4.14 2.81 -1.92
N VAL A 85 5.31 3.31 -1.52
CA VAL A 85 6.55 2.52 -1.44
C VAL A 85 6.37 1.30 -0.55
N HIS A 86 5.70 1.45 0.61
CA HIS A 86 5.44 0.33 1.52
C HIS A 86 4.67 -0.81 0.83
N ILE A 87 3.60 -0.49 0.11
CA ILE A 87 2.79 -1.48 -0.60
C ILE A 87 3.55 -2.12 -1.75
N LEU A 88 4.12 -1.29 -2.63
CA LEU A 88 4.76 -1.78 -3.86
C LEU A 88 6.00 -2.62 -3.57
N THR A 89 6.86 -2.18 -2.63
CA THR A 89 8.07 -2.93 -2.26
C THR A 89 7.74 -4.20 -1.51
N SER A 90 6.69 -4.22 -0.69
CA SER A 90 6.20 -5.45 -0.05
C SER A 90 5.77 -6.49 -1.07
N LEU A 91 4.89 -6.09 -2.01
CA LEU A 91 4.43 -6.97 -3.08
C LEU A 91 5.57 -7.50 -3.96
N ALA A 92 6.51 -6.65 -4.32
CA ALA A 92 7.67 -7.04 -5.13
C ALA A 92 8.57 -8.04 -4.40
N SER A 93 8.83 -7.79 -3.11
CA SER A 93 9.73 -8.59 -2.27
C SER A 93 9.21 -9.99 -2.03
N ILE A 94 7.95 -10.16 -1.63
CA ILE A 94 7.38 -11.47 -1.26
C ILE A 94 7.29 -12.46 -2.42
N GLN A 95 7.43 -11.98 -3.64
CA GLN A 95 7.40 -12.77 -4.87
C GLN A 95 8.81 -12.99 -5.46
N SER A 96 9.85 -12.63 -4.72
CA SER A 96 11.23 -12.68 -5.19
C SER A 96 12.06 -13.74 -4.45
N GLN A 97 13.16 -14.15 -5.07
CA GLN A 97 14.18 -15.01 -4.47
C GLN A 97 15.48 -14.24 -4.13
N ASN A 98 15.59 -13.00 -4.60
CA ASN A 98 16.74 -12.12 -4.39
C ASN A 98 16.39 -10.67 -4.72
N TRP A 99 17.33 -9.75 -4.44
CA TRP A 99 17.19 -8.31 -4.68
C TRP A 99 16.87 -7.96 -6.13
N ASN A 100 17.60 -8.53 -7.08
CA ASN A 100 17.39 -8.25 -8.51
C ASN A 100 16.01 -8.68 -8.99
N GLN A 101 15.51 -9.82 -8.51
CA GLN A 101 14.15 -10.27 -8.82
C GLN A 101 13.11 -9.38 -8.15
N ALA A 102 13.35 -8.89 -6.94
CA ALA A 102 12.45 -7.92 -6.29
C ALA A 102 12.37 -6.61 -7.08
N LYS A 103 13.51 -6.10 -7.57
CA LYS A 103 13.55 -4.94 -8.48
C LYS A 103 12.78 -5.20 -9.78
N SER A 104 12.96 -6.36 -10.39
CA SER A 104 12.23 -6.74 -11.61
C SER A 104 10.72 -6.87 -11.36
N ASN A 105 10.31 -7.41 -10.20
CA ASN A 105 8.93 -7.50 -9.80
C ASN A 105 8.31 -6.12 -9.55
N LEU A 106 9.07 -5.19 -8.93
CA LEU A 106 8.63 -3.81 -8.74
C LEU A 106 8.33 -3.14 -10.08
N ILE A 107 9.18 -3.34 -11.08
CA ILE A 107 8.94 -2.81 -12.44
C ILE A 107 7.61 -3.32 -12.98
N LYS A 108 7.33 -4.63 -12.87
CA LYS A 108 6.07 -5.22 -13.34
C LYS A 108 4.83 -4.71 -12.59
N ILE A 109 4.98 -4.35 -11.31
CA ILE A 109 3.87 -3.87 -10.48
C ILE A 109 3.65 -2.36 -10.66
N HIS A 110 4.72 -1.59 -10.75
CA HIS A 110 4.65 -0.13 -10.68
C HIS A 110 4.54 0.56 -12.04
N TYR A 111 4.89 -0.12 -13.14
CA TYR A 111 4.86 0.47 -14.47
C TYR A 111 3.79 -0.18 -15.35
N LYS A 112 3.13 0.65 -16.15
CA LYS A 112 2.14 0.20 -17.15
C LYS A 112 2.86 -0.56 -18.26
N THR A 113 2.32 -1.69 -18.65
CA THR A 113 2.79 -2.46 -19.79
C THR A 113 2.52 -1.70 -21.08
N GLY A 114 3.49 -1.63 -21.95
CA GLY A 114 3.35 -1.02 -23.29
C GLY A 114 2.45 -1.85 -24.21
N VAL A 115 2.08 -1.27 -25.34
CA VAL A 115 1.16 -1.89 -26.32
C VAL A 115 1.67 -3.25 -26.83
N ASN A 116 2.98 -3.43 -26.89
CA ASN A 116 3.62 -4.68 -27.36
C ASN A 116 3.89 -5.69 -26.21
N GLY A 117 3.32 -5.46 -25.02
CA GLY A 117 3.61 -6.30 -23.85
C GLY A 117 4.94 -5.98 -23.15
N GLU A 118 5.68 -4.98 -23.63
CA GLU A 118 6.95 -4.57 -23.06
C GLU A 118 6.74 -3.78 -21.75
N ASN A 119 7.55 -4.10 -20.75
CA ASN A 119 7.55 -3.39 -19.46
C ASN A 119 8.83 -2.55 -19.33
N ILE A 120 8.89 -1.46 -20.12
CA ILE A 120 10.01 -0.51 -20.11
C ILE A 120 9.67 0.58 -19.08
N PRO A 121 10.39 0.63 -17.95
CA PRO A 121 10.15 1.63 -16.93
C PRO A 121 10.49 3.04 -17.42
N SER A 122 9.58 3.97 -17.16
CA SER A 122 9.80 5.40 -17.35
C SER A 122 8.80 6.18 -16.51
N TYR A 123 9.13 7.42 -16.16
CA TYR A 123 8.26 8.28 -15.35
C TYR A 123 6.82 8.27 -15.84
N LYS A 124 6.57 8.58 -17.12
CA LYS A 124 5.22 8.66 -17.70
C LYS A 124 4.43 7.34 -17.71
N LYS A 125 5.11 6.20 -17.52
CA LYS A 125 4.47 4.87 -17.49
C LYS A 125 4.17 4.36 -16.08
N ARG A 126 4.50 5.08 -15.02
CA ARG A 126 4.16 4.69 -13.66
C ARG A 126 2.65 4.70 -13.40
N TRP A 127 2.23 3.90 -12.44
CA TRP A 127 0.92 4.05 -11.81
C TRP A 127 0.99 5.19 -10.78
N HIS A 128 1.06 6.46 -11.24
CA HIS A 128 1.22 7.63 -10.38
C HIS A 128 0.10 7.82 -9.38
N PHE A 129 -1.12 7.45 -9.76
CA PHE A 129 -2.29 7.63 -8.91
C PHE A 129 -2.74 6.30 -8.34
N THR A 130 -2.87 6.20 -7.01
CA THR A 130 -3.44 5.03 -6.35
C THR A 130 -4.80 4.67 -6.96
N THR A 131 -5.65 5.65 -7.27
CA THR A 131 -6.94 5.42 -7.95
C THR A 131 -6.78 4.67 -9.28
N ASP A 132 -5.86 5.12 -10.17
CA ASP A 132 -5.61 4.47 -11.47
C ASP A 132 -5.10 3.03 -11.26
N ARG A 133 -4.20 2.85 -10.30
CA ARG A 133 -3.68 1.54 -9.93
C ARG A 133 -4.79 0.60 -9.43
N LEU A 134 -5.64 1.03 -8.51
CA LEU A 134 -6.72 0.19 -7.97
C LEU A 134 -7.77 -0.19 -9.00
N LEU A 135 -8.03 0.67 -9.98
CA LEU A 135 -9.02 0.41 -11.02
C LEU A 135 -8.47 -0.47 -12.16
N PHE A 136 -7.16 -0.45 -12.44
CA PHE A 136 -6.64 -1.03 -13.67
C PHE A 136 -5.41 -1.93 -13.52
N ASN A 137 -4.75 -1.95 -12.36
CA ASN A 137 -3.58 -2.80 -12.14
C ASN A 137 -4.01 -4.19 -11.62
N PRO A 138 -3.63 -5.28 -12.29
CA PRO A 138 -4.05 -6.62 -11.90
C PRO A 138 -3.50 -7.09 -10.54
N SER A 139 -2.40 -6.47 -10.06
CA SER A 139 -1.79 -6.85 -8.76
C SER A 139 -2.51 -6.25 -7.55
N THR A 140 -3.39 -5.25 -7.75
CA THR A 140 -4.13 -4.55 -6.70
C THR A 140 -5.59 -4.35 -7.11
N LYS A 141 -6.39 -5.41 -6.98
CA LYS A 141 -7.79 -5.41 -7.44
C LYS A 141 -8.70 -4.71 -6.44
N ASN A 142 -9.41 -3.66 -6.88
CA ASN A 142 -10.47 -3.03 -6.11
C ASN A 142 -11.59 -4.04 -5.77
N ILE A 143 -12.01 -4.08 -4.50
CA ILE A 143 -13.10 -4.91 -3.99
C ILE A 143 -14.20 -4.07 -3.31
N THR A 144 -14.09 -2.75 -3.30
CA THR A 144 -15.00 -1.84 -2.59
C THR A 144 -16.47 -2.12 -2.91
N ASP A 145 -16.78 -2.27 -4.20
CA ASP A 145 -18.15 -2.49 -4.68
C ASP A 145 -18.72 -3.88 -4.31
N SER A 146 -17.91 -4.79 -3.79
CA SER A 146 -18.34 -6.13 -3.37
C SER A 146 -18.56 -6.27 -1.87
N LEU A 147 -18.27 -5.23 -1.08
CA LEU A 147 -18.33 -5.27 0.38
C LEU A 147 -19.67 -4.77 0.94
N LEU A 148 -20.39 -3.95 0.21
CA LEU A 148 -21.65 -3.34 0.62
C LEU A 148 -22.62 -3.32 -0.56
N ASP A 149 -23.89 -3.10 -0.27
CA ASP A 149 -24.91 -2.81 -1.29
C ASP A 149 -24.62 -1.49 -2.01
N GLU A 150 -25.00 -1.39 -3.29
CA GLU A 150 -24.68 -0.22 -4.12
C GLU A 150 -25.21 1.12 -3.53
N GLN A 151 -26.32 1.09 -2.84
CA GLN A 151 -26.92 2.25 -2.19
C GLN A 151 -26.07 2.80 -1.03
N ASP A 152 -25.22 1.99 -0.43
CA ASP A 152 -24.34 2.34 0.70
C ASP A 152 -22.95 2.79 0.24
N ILE A 153 -22.68 2.71 -1.06
CA ILE A 153 -21.44 3.15 -1.69
C ILE A 153 -21.62 4.53 -2.31
N GLN A 154 -20.77 5.48 -1.93
CA GLN A 154 -20.72 6.76 -2.61
C GLN A 154 -19.89 6.68 -3.88
N ARG A 155 -20.40 7.30 -4.97
CA ARG A 155 -19.68 7.36 -6.26
C ARG A 155 -19.38 8.78 -6.66
N ILE A 156 -18.19 8.96 -7.25
CA ILE A 156 -17.77 10.22 -7.85
C ILE A 156 -17.18 9.97 -9.25
N SER A 157 -17.54 10.86 -10.19
CA SER A 157 -16.85 10.94 -11.47
C SER A 157 -15.80 12.05 -11.42
N LEU A 158 -14.56 11.73 -11.76
CA LEU A 158 -13.49 12.70 -11.86
C LEU A 158 -12.60 12.41 -13.08
N ILE A 159 -11.83 13.39 -13.48
CA ILE A 159 -10.81 13.20 -14.52
C ILE A 159 -9.45 13.12 -13.82
N LEU A 160 -8.88 11.93 -13.77
CA LEU A 160 -7.54 11.73 -13.21
C LEU A 160 -6.53 12.59 -13.93
N ASN A 161 -5.56 13.12 -13.19
CA ASN A 161 -4.51 14.01 -13.67
C ASN A 161 -5.00 15.36 -14.21
N GLN A 162 -6.27 15.75 -13.98
CA GLN A 162 -6.77 17.05 -14.42
C GLN A 162 -7.33 17.86 -13.26
N LYS A 163 -6.74 19.04 -13.02
CA LYS A 163 -7.22 20.01 -12.03
C LYS A 163 -8.55 20.64 -12.52
N GLN A 164 -9.27 21.24 -11.60
CA GLN A 164 -10.57 21.91 -11.89
C GLN A 164 -10.43 23.05 -12.93
N ASN A 165 -9.27 23.69 -13.03
CA ASN A 165 -8.98 24.73 -14.00
C ASN A 165 -8.62 24.18 -15.40
N GLY A 166 -8.59 22.87 -15.57
CA GLY A 166 -8.26 22.19 -16.83
C GLY A 166 -6.79 21.78 -16.99
N ASP A 167 -5.88 22.30 -16.15
CA ASP A 167 -4.46 21.95 -16.19
C ASP A 167 -4.21 20.52 -15.74
N GLU A 168 -3.15 19.89 -16.24
CA GLU A 168 -2.68 18.63 -15.69
C GLU A 168 -2.12 18.79 -14.28
N PHE A 169 -2.31 17.77 -13.44
CA PHE A 169 -1.70 17.71 -12.11
C PHE A 169 -0.22 17.35 -12.17
N LEU A 170 0.12 16.35 -12.99
CA LEU A 170 1.48 15.93 -13.35
C LEU A 170 1.60 15.99 -14.89
N ASP A 171 2.78 16.30 -15.40
CA ASP A 171 3.10 16.28 -16.84
C ASP A 171 3.24 14.83 -17.34
N LEU A 172 2.11 14.19 -17.63
CA LEU A 172 2.05 12.78 -18.04
C LEU A 172 1.56 12.57 -19.48
N ASP A 173 1.18 13.62 -20.18
CA ASP A 173 0.57 13.60 -21.53
C ASP A 173 -0.76 12.80 -21.57
N TRP A 174 -1.45 12.64 -20.43
CA TRP A 174 -2.75 11.98 -20.40
C TRP A 174 -3.62 12.45 -19.24
N THR A 175 -4.92 12.46 -19.49
CA THR A 175 -5.98 12.55 -18.49
C THR A 175 -6.97 11.40 -18.70
N LYS A 176 -7.69 10.98 -17.68
CA LYS A 176 -8.59 9.82 -17.77
C LYS A 176 -9.84 10.01 -16.94
N LYS A 177 -11.01 10.01 -17.59
CA LYS A 177 -12.29 10.01 -16.89
C LYS A 177 -12.50 8.66 -16.19
N VAL A 178 -12.80 8.69 -14.88
CA VAL A 178 -13.06 7.51 -14.07
C VAL A 178 -14.28 7.73 -13.18
N SER A 179 -14.97 6.65 -12.85
CA SER A 179 -15.94 6.57 -11.77
C SER A 179 -15.32 5.82 -10.59
N VAL A 180 -15.34 6.42 -9.43
CA VAL A 180 -14.74 5.87 -8.19
C VAL A 180 -15.84 5.64 -7.17
N GLY A 181 -16.06 4.38 -6.80
CA GLY A 181 -16.87 3.98 -5.66
C GLY A 181 -16.02 3.97 -4.40
N TYR A 182 -16.56 4.50 -3.31
CA TYR A 182 -15.91 4.44 -2.00
C TYR A 182 -16.93 4.28 -0.87
N ILE A 183 -16.50 3.69 0.23
CA ILE A 183 -17.30 3.47 1.43
C ILE A 183 -17.25 4.75 2.28
N PRO A 184 -18.42 5.39 2.58
CA PRO A 184 -18.46 6.59 3.40
C PRO A 184 -18.26 6.28 4.89
N ASN A 185 -17.91 7.30 5.67
CA ASN A 185 -17.50 7.19 7.08
C ASN A 185 -18.53 6.47 7.97
N ASN A 186 -19.81 6.68 7.74
CA ASN A 186 -20.90 6.09 8.54
C ASN A 186 -21.05 4.57 8.32
N MET A 187 -20.45 4.01 7.29
CA MET A 187 -20.44 2.57 7.00
C MET A 187 -19.17 1.86 7.50
N ILE A 188 -18.17 2.61 8.01
CA ILE A 188 -16.90 2.06 8.47
C ILE A 188 -17.03 1.62 9.92
N ASN A 189 -17.05 0.31 10.17
CA ASN A 189 -17.21 -0.30 11.49
C ASN A 189 -16.55 -1.70 11.53
N ASN A 190 -16.65 -2.39 12.67
CA ASN A 190 -16.10 -3.74 12.82
C ASN A 190 -16.78 -4.77 11.92
N GLU A 191 -18.07 -4.61 11.61
CA GLU A 191 -18.82 -5.54 10.76
C GLU A 191 -18.24 -5.51 9.35
N LEU A 192 -18.06 -4.31 8.79
CA LEU A 192 -17.37 -4.14 7.50
C LEU A 192 -15.96 -4.74 7.50
N LEU A 193 -15.20 -4.52 8.57
CA LEU A 193 -13.83 -5.07 8.65
C LEU A 193 -13.82 -6.60 8.65
N ASN A 194 -14.82 -7.25 9.24
CA ASN A 194 -14.93 -8.71 9.27
C ASN A 194 -15.17 -9.34 7.90
N GLU A 195 -15.70 -8.59 6.94
CA GLU A 195 -15.89 -9.04 5.54
C GLU A 195 -14.56 -9.03 4.74
N LEU A 196 -13.51 -8.39 5.26
CA LEU A 196 -12.23 -8.33 4.58
C LEU A 196 -11.46 -9.66 4.68
N PRO A 197 -10.62 -9.99 3.69
CA PRO A 197 -9.65 -11.08 3.85
C PRO A 197 -8.62 -10.75 4.95
N SER A 198 -7.91 -11.76 5.44
CA SER A 198 -6.92 -11.62 6.53
C SER A 198 -5.83 -10.56 6.28
N ILE A 199 -5.65 -10.16 5.04
CA ILE A 199 -4.92 -8.96 4.60
C ILE A 199 -5.65 -8.33 3.42
N ALA A 200 -5.93 -7.03 3.53
CA ALA A 200 -6.51 -6.21 2.47
C ALA A 200 -5.75 -4.88 2.38
N GLY A 201 -5.65 -4.32 1.20
CA GLY A 201 -5.21 -2.95 1.03
C GLY A 201 -6.34 -1.98 1.34
N ILE A 202 -6.00 -0.82 1.87
CA ILE A 202 -6.93 0.29 2.10
C ILE A 202 -6.38 1.57 1.49
N ALA A 203 -7.24 2.33 0.82
CA ALA A 203 -6.92 3.64 0.27
C ALA A 203 -7.92 4.68 0.79
N PHE A 204 -7.39 5.76 1.33
CA PHE A 204 -8.15 6.79 2.04
C PHE A 204 -8.57 7.91 1.09
N VAL A 205 -9.88 8.11 0.95
CA VAL A 205 -10.48 9.12 0.09
C VAL A 205 -10.46 10.49 0.76
N LYS A 206 -10.06 11.52 0.01
CA LYS A 206 -10.08 12.92 0.46
C LYS A 206 -10.82 13.77 -0.56
N LYS A 207 -12.04 14.25 -0.22
CA LYS A 207 -12.88 15.04 -1.13
C LYS A 207 -12.21 16.33 -1.60
N SER A 208 -11.39 16.95 -0.74
CA SER A 208 -10.64 18.15 -1.12
C SER A 208 -9.64 17.92 -2.27
N TYR A 209 -9.28 16.67 -2.56
CA TYR A 209 -8.36 16.29 -3.64
C TYR A 209 -9.06 16.14 -5.00
N PHE A 210 -10.41 16.01 -5.02
CA PHE A 210 -11.17 15.84 -6.27
C PHE A 210 -10.94 16.99 -7.24
N LYS A 211 -10.82 18.23 -6.74
CA LYS A 211 -10.49 19.40 -7.54
C LYS A 211 -9.11 19.38 -8.20
N MET A 212 -8.22 18.47 -7.75
CA MET A 212 -6.90 18.26 -8.31
C MET A 212 -6.86 17.06 -9.28
N GLY A 213 -7.99 16.41 -9.54
CA GLY A 213 -8.04 15.17 -10.32
C GLY A 213 -7.50 13.96 -9.56
N LEU A 214 -7.56 13.98 -8.23
CA LEU A 214 -7.11 12.92 -7.33
C LEU A 214 -8.26 12.50 -6.41
N ALA A 215 -8.30 11.24 -5.98
CA ALA A 215 -9.27 10.78 -4.99
C ALA A 215 -8.60 10.31 -3.69
N ILE A 216 -7.41 9.75 -3.77
CA ILE A 216 -6.73 9.08 -2.66
C ILE A 216 -5.62 9.96 -2.10
N ALA A 217 -5.64 10.12 -0.78
CA ALA A 217 -4.63 10.90 -0.04
C ALA A 217 -3.58 10.02 0.65
N HIS A 218 -3.93 8.78 0.96
CA HIS A 218 -3.07 7.86 1.71
C HIS A 218 -3.49 6.41 1.46
N GLU A 219 -2.60 5.46 1.76
CA GLU A 219 -2.90 4.03 1.66
C GLU A 219 -2.14 3.21 2.71
N GLY A 220 -2.63 2.00 2.98
CA GLY A 220 -2.06 1.06 3.93
C GLY A 220 -2.56 -0.36 3.72
N MET A 221 -2.32 -1.22 4.69
CA MET A 221 -2.79 -2.61 4.70
C MET A 221 -3.56 -2.89 5.99
N ILE A 222 -4.80 -3.33 5.87
CA ILE A 222 -5.57 -3.90 6.98
C ILE A 222 -5.12 -5.34 7.18
N ILE A 223 -4.82 -5.71 8.40
CA ILE A 223 -4.45 -7.08 8.78
C ILE A 223 -5.31 -7.58 9.94
N ASP A 224 -5.60 -8.87 9.89
CA ASP A 224 -6.37 -9.55 10.93
C ASP A 224 -7.71 -8.83 11.23
N ASN A 225 -8.30 -8.17 10.22
CA ASN A 225 -9.60 -7.48 10.24
C ASN A 225 -9.73 -6.38 11.31
N GLN A 226 -8.64 -5.88 11.84
CA GLN A 226 -8.64 -4.95 12.96
C GLN A 226 -7.54 -3.90 12.90
N SER A 227 -6.36 -4.28 12.46
CA SER A 227 -5.18 -3.43 12.53
C SER A 227 -4.78 -2.88 11.17
N ILE A 228 -4.22 -1.68 11.14
CA ILE A 228 -3.61 -1.10 9.95
C ILE A 228 -2.08 -1.10 10.10
N ILE A 229 -1.40 -1.49 9.01
CA ILE A 229 0.02 -1.18 8.81
C ILE A 229 0.13 -0.14 7.70
N HIS A 230 0.78 0.98 7.99
CA HIS A 230 1.04 2.01 7.00
C HIS A 230 2.32 2.80 7.32
N ALA A 231 2.95 3.34 6.29
CA ALA A 231 4.04 4.29 6.49
C ALA A 231 3.43 5.65 6.83
N SER A 232 3.67 6.12 8.03
CA SER A 232 3.07 7.32 8.60
C SER A 232 4.04 8.50 8.60
N GLN A 233 3.64 9.61 7.99
CA GLN A 233 4.37 10.86 8.09
C GLN A 233 4.34 11.42 9.52
N GLU A 234 3.19 11.30 10.20
CA GLU A 234 2.99 11.78 11.58
C GLU A 234 3.93 11.09 12.58
N TYR A 235 4.14 9.76 12.41
CA TYR A 235 5.03 8.98 13.27
C TYR A 235 6.45 8.83 12.71
N GLU A 236 6.74 9.41 11.55
CA GLU A 236 8.02 9.36 10.84
C GLU A 236 8.54 7.92 10.56
N LYS A 237 7.62 6.94 10.55
CA LYS A 237 7.92 5.51 10.33
C LYS A 237 6.71 4.71 9.94
N THR A 238 6.92 3.47 9.50
CA THR A 238 5.87 2.47 9.35
C THR A 238 5.36 2.06 10.74
N VAL A 239 4.05 2.12 10.94
CA VAL A 239 3.37 1.79 12.20
C VAL A 239 2.36 0.66 12.02
N LEU A 240 2.09 -0.03 13.12
CA LEU A 240 1.00 -1.00 13.28
C LEU A 240 0.12 -0.50 14.43
N MET A 241 -1.16 -0.27 14.16
CA MET A 241 -2.11 0.24 15.16
C MET A 241 -3.53 -0.24 14.88
N ASN A 242 -4.45 -0.07 15.83
CA ASN A 242 -5.86 -0.34 15.57
C ASN A 242 -6.37 0.59 14.46
N PHE A 243 -7.12 0.05 13.51
CA PHE A 243 -7.58 0.82 12.36
C PHE A 243 -8.65 1.84 12.73
N LEU A 244 -9.65 1.45 13.54
CA LEU A 244 -10.73 2.38 13.90
C LEU A 244 -10.22 3.51 14.78
N ASP A 245 -9.29 3.25 15.71
CA ASP A 245 -8.63 4.28 16.53
C ASP A 245 -7.79 5.25 15.68
N TYR A 246 -7.17 4.72 14.61
CA TYR A 246 -6.45 5.56 13.65
C TYR A 246 -7.40 6.42 12.82
N TYR A 247 -8.51 5.83 12.36
CA TYR A 247 -9.44 6.45 11.42
C TYR A 247 -10.31 7.50 12.08
N PHE A 248 -10.89 7.17 13.24
CA PHE A 248 -11.77 8.04 14.01
C PHE A 248 -11.02 8.65 15.19
N THR A 249 -10.84 9.97 15.16
CA THR A 249 -10.21 10.73 16.24
C THR A 249 -11.29 11.49 17.03
N ASP A 250 -10.90 12.11 18.13
CA ASP A 250 -11.80 12.98 18.92
C ASP A 250 -12.35 14.16 18.08
N GLU A 251 -11.65 14.55 17.01
CA GLU A 251 -12.05 15.61 16.07
C GLU A 251 -12.93 15.06 14.92
N GLY A 252 -13.17 13.75 14.87
CA GLY A 252 -13.92 13.06 13.82
C GLY A 252 -13.03 12.23 12.88
N PRO A 253 -13.58 11.79 11.74
CA PRO A 253 -12.83 10.93 10.80
C PRO A 253 -11.71 11.70 10.09
N ARG A 254 -10.54 11.10 9.99
CA ARG A 254 -9.36 11.69 9.32
C ARG A 254 -9.56 11.90 7.82
N PHE A 255 -10.44 11.12 7.21
CA PHE A 255 -10.69 11.08 5.77
C PHE A 255 -12.19 11.11 5.47
N ASP A 256 -12.56 11.17 4.20
CA ASP A 256 -13.95 11.27 3.76
C ASP A 256 -14.57 9.91 3.41
N GLY A 257 -13.78 8.84 3.46
CA GLY A 257 -14.18 7.48 3.17
C GLY A 257 -12.98 6.62 2.77
N VAL A 258 -13.24 5.36 2.40
CA VAL A 258 -12.19 4.40 2.05
C VAL A 258 -12.56 3.59 0.80
N MET A 259 -11.52 3.10 0.12
CA MET A 259 -11.59 2.01 -0.85
C MET A 259 -10.79 0.83 -0.33
N PHE A 260 -11.28 -0.39 -0.55
CA PHE A 260 -10.54 -1.60 -0.24
C PHE A 260 -10.10 -2.33 -1.51
N PHE A 261 -8.97 -3.01 -1.41
CA PHE A 261 -8.43 -3.80 -2.51
C PHE A 261 -7.70 -5.06 -2.02
N THR A 262 -7.65 -6.05 -2.88
CA THR A 262 -6.91 -7.29 -2.64
C THR A 262 -5.60 -7.29 -3.42
N PHE A 263 -4.66 -8.09 -2.93
CA PHE A 263 -3.35 -8.27 -3.53
C PHE A 263 -3.31 -9.58 -4.33
N HIS A 264 -2.72 -9.52 -5.51
CA HIS A 264 -2.63 -10.69 -6.38
C HIS A 264 -1.19 -10.92 -6.83
N PRO A 265 -0.77 -12.19 -6.95
CA PRO A 265 0.53 -12.52 -7.52
C PRO A 265 0.69 -11.97 -8.94
N LEU A 266 1.93 -11.62 -9.28
CA LEU A 266 2.29 -11.35 -10.66
C LEU A 266 1.97 -12.58 -11.51
N ARG A 267 1.31 -12.35 -12.64
CA ARG A 267 1.12 -13.40 -13.64
C ARG A 267 2.48 -13.73 -14.26
N GLY A 268 2.81 -15.01 -14.34
CA GLY A 268 4.03 -15.50 -14.94
C GLY A 268 4.08 -15.20 -16.44
#